data_f6ce1e6791db8a7862fce5c7453f21fb
#
_entry.id   f6ce1e6791db8a7862fce5c7453f21fb
#
_cell.length_a   1.000
_cell.length_b   1.000
_cell.length_c   1.000
_cell.angle_alpha   90.00
_cell.angle_beta   90.00
_cell.angle_gamma   90.00
#
_symmetry.space_group_name_H-M   'P 1'
#
loop_
_entity.id
_entity.type
_entity.pdbx_description
1 polymer ?
#
loop_
_entity_poly.entity_id
_entity_poly.type
_entity_poly.pdbx_seq_one_letter_code
_entity_poly.pdbx_strand_id
1 'polypeptide(L)'
;MPIKQIIKSSRVPVKIWTNDVDEGSIRQLKNVADLPFVFHHVAAMPDVHVGMGATIGSVIATKGAVIPAAVGVDIGCGMAAVKLNLERNELTEKQLVAAFQAILRRT
;
A
#
# COMPACT_ATOMS: atom_id res chain seq x y z
N MET A 1 4.09 4.15 14.76
CA MET A 1 3.05 5.07 14.23
C MET A 1 1.70 4.74 14.85
N PRO A 2 0.91 5.70 15.30
CA PRO A 2 -0.40 5.42 15.87
C PRO A 2 -1.41 5.00 14.80
N ILE A 3 -2.35 4.12 15.17
CA ILE A 3 -3.51 3.81 14.35
C ILE A 3 -4.34 5.08 14.19
N LYS A 4 -4.69 5.42 12.96
CA LYS A 4 -5.49 6.61 12.63
C LYS A 4 -6.98 6.32 12.63
N GLN A 5 -7.35 5.14 12.13
CA GLN A 5 -8.75 4.74 12.02
C GLN A 5 -8.90 3.23 12.25
N ILE A 6 -10.01 2.84 12.87
CA ILE A 6 -10.43 1.44 13.00
C ILE A 6 -11.81 1.32 12.38
N ILE A 7 -11.93 0.50 11.34
CA ILE A 7 -13.20 0.21 10.70
C ILE A 7 -13.68 -1.15 11.20
N LYS A 8 -14.91 -1.18 11.72
CA LYS A 8 -15.56 -2.44 12.07
C LYS A 8 -16.08 -3.10 10.80
N SER A 9 -15.77 -4.36 10.63
CA SER A 9 -16.32 -5.24 9.62
C SER A 9 -17.16 -6.31 10.32
N SER A 10 -17.84 -7.15 9.58
CA SER A 10 -18.71 -8.19 10.15
C SER A 10 -17.92 -9.26 10.93
N ARG A 11 -16.63 -9.44 10.60
CA ARG A 11 -15.81 -10.51 11.16
C ARG A 11 -14.60 -10.02 11.94
N VAL A 12 -13.64 -9.37 11.28
CA VAL A 12 -12.45 -8.83 11.93
C VAL A 12 -12.30 -7.34 11.64
N PRO A 13 -11.74 -6.54 12.56
CA PRO A 13 -11.58 -5.11 12.31
C PRO A 13 -10.50 -4.84 11.27
N VAL A 14 -10.63 -3.71 10.58
CA VAL A 14 -9.58 -3.13 9.74
C VAL A 14 -8.93 -1.99 10.51
N LYS A 15 -7.62 -2.03 10.69
CA LYS A 15 -6.81 -0.99 11.32
C LYS A 15 -6.04 -0.22 10.26
N ILE A 16 -6.13 1.09 10.26
CA ILE A 16 -5.56 1.96 9.23
C ILE A 16 -4.57 2.94 9.85
N TRP A 17 -3.38 3.03 9.28
CA TRP A 17 -2.28 3.88 9.76
C TRP A 17 -2.13 5.18 8.95
N THR A 18 -3.07 5.51 8.09
CA THR A 18 -3.09 6.76 7.32
C THR A 18 -4.43 7.48 7.46
N ASN A 19 -4.45 8.78 7.20
CA ASN A 19 -5.69 9.54 7.03
C ASN A 19 -6.09 9.63 5.54
N ASP A 20 -5.18 9.27 4.64
CA ASP A 20 -5.37 9.31 3.20
C ASP A 20 -5.66 7.89 2.69
N VAL A 21 -6.93 7.55 2.64
CA VAL A 21 -7.42 6.27 2.12
C VAL A 21 -8.72 6.50 1.35
N ASP A 22 -8.74 6.06 0.11
CA ASP A 22 -9.90 6.20 -0.77
C ASP A 22 -11.03 5.19 -0.45
N GLU A 23 -12.25 5.50 -0.88
CA GLU A 23 -13.43 4.65 -0.62
C GLU A 23 -13.33 3.26 -1.27
N GLY A 24 -12.65 3.15 -2.42
CA GLY A 24 -12.42 1.88 -3.09
C GLY A 24 -11.55 0.96 -2.25
N SER A 25 -10.48 1.50 -1.67
CA SER A 25 -9.60 0.78 -0.74
C SER A 25 -10.34 0.36 0.52
N ILE A 26 -11.14 1.24 1.11
CA ILE A 26 -11.96 0.90 2.28
C ILE A 26 -12.89 -0.27 1.99
N ARG A 27 -13.54 -0.27 0.82
CA ARG A 27 -14.42 -1.37 0.40
C ARG A 27 -13.66 -2.67 0.23
N GLN A 28 -12.51 -2.66 -0.44
CA GLN A 28 -11.66 -3.86 -0.59
C GLN A 28 -11.18 -4.39 0.77
N LEU A 29 -10.73 -3.51 1.66
CA LEU A 29 -10.29 -3.90 3.01
C LEU A 29 -11.40 -4.57 3.81
N LYS A 30 -12.63 -4.05 3.74
CA LYS A 30 -13.80 -4.66 4.39
C LYS A 30 -14.10 -6.04 3.81
N ASN A 31 -14.10 -6.18 2.48
CA ASN A 31 -14.35 -7.45 1.82
C ASN A 31 -13.33 -8.52 2.24
N VAL A 32 -12.05 -8.14 2.32
CA VAL A 32 -10.99 -9.03 2.81
C VAL A 32 -11.19 -9.39 4.28
N ALA A 33 -11.53 -8.41 5.11
CA ALA A 33 -11.74 -8.61 6.55
C ALA A 33 -12.92 -9.55 6.86
N ASP A 34 -13.86 -9.71 5.93
CA ASP A 34 -15.02 -10.60 6.05
C ASP A 34 -14.72 -12.06 5.66
N LEU A 35 -13.56 -12.35 5.06
CA LEU A 35 -13.19 -13.70 4.70
C LEU A 35 -13.00 -14.60 5.93
N PRO A 36 -13.48 -15.86 5.90
CA PRO A 36 -13.56 -16.72 7.08
C PRO A 36 -12.21 -17.13 7.67
N PHE A 37 -11.14 -17.03 6.93
CA PHE A 37 -9.79 -17.46 7.31
C PHE A 37 -8.86 -16.29 7.67
N VAL A 38 -9.33 -15.05 7.60
CA VAL A 38 -8.54 -13.89 8.05
C VAL A 38 -8.48 -13.87 9.57
N PHE A 39 -7.27 -13.67 10.11
CA PHE A 39 -6.95 -13.80 11.50
C PHE A 39 -6.70 -12.42 12.15
N HIS A 40 -7.29 -12.20 13.33
CA HIS A 40 -7.22 -11.00 14.15
C HIS A 40 -7.71 -9.70 13.50
N HIS A 41 -7.03 -9.18 12.49
CA HIS A 41 -7.38 -7.94 11.81
C HIS A 41 -6.66 -7.81 10.47
N VAL A 42 -7.17 -6.94 9.63
CA VAL A 42 -6.47 -6.46 8.44
C VAL A 42 -5.78 -5.13 8.80
N ALA A 43 -4.52 -4.98 8.40
CA ALA A 43 -3.77 -3.74 8.60
C ALA A 43 -3.59 -3.01 7.26
N ALA A 44 -3.92 -1.72 7.21
CA ALA A 44 -3.69 -0.87 6.04
C ALA A 44 -2.56 0.13 6.34
N MET A 45 -1.47 0.00 5.60
CA MET A 45 -0.27 0.82 5.74
C MET A 45 -0.47 2.19 5.06
N PRO A 46 0.42 3.18 5.31
CA PRO A 46 0.27 4.53 4.76
C PRO A 46 0.21 4.64 3.24
N ASP A 47 0.72 3.67 2.52
CA ASP A 47 0.73 3.57 1.06
C ASP A 47 -0.46 2.77 0.48
N VAL A 48 -1.50 2.52 1.29
CA VAL A 48 -2.66 1.73 0.88
C VAL A 48 -3.40 2.36 -0.30
N HIS A 49 -3.68 1.55 -1.32
CA HIS A 49 -4.50 1.93 -2.48
C HIS A 49 -5.17 0.71 -3.12
N VAL A 50 -6.12 0.95 -4.01
CA VAL A 50 -6.87 -0.10 -4.71
C VAL A 50 -5.92 -1.01 -5.49
N GLY A 51 -6.07 -2.31 -5.32
CA GLY A 51 -5.38 -3.35 -6.07
C GLY A 51 -6.34 -4.30 -6.79
N MET A 52 -5.80 -5.25 -7.53
CA MET A 52 -6.58 -6.32 -8.15
C MET A 52 -6.87 -7.44 -7.14
N GLY A 53 -8.11 -7.51 -6.65
CA GLY A 53 -8.55 -8.50 -5.68
C GLY A 53 -8.35 -8.08 -4.22
N ALA A 54 -7.19 -7.55 -3.88
CA ALA A 54 -6.89 -7.00 -2.56
C ALA A 54 -6.16 -5.67 -2.69
N THR A 55 -6.21 -4.83 -1.64
CA THR A 55 -5.47 -3.57 -1.60
C THR A 55 -3.96 -3.81 -1.60
N ILE A 56 -3.23 -2.96 -2.32
CA ILE A 56 -1.78 -2.80 -2.15
C ILE A 56 -1.55 -2.03 -0.85
N GLY A 57 -0.41 -2.26 -0.17
CA GLY A 57 -0.12 -1.62 1.11
C GLY A 57 -0.95 -2.15 2.28
N SER A 58 -1.46 -3.39 2.19
CA SER A 58 -2.15 -4.06 3.29
C SER A 58 -1.39 -5.28 3.81
N VAL A 59 -1.57 -5.58 5.09
CA VAL A 59 -1.06 -6.80 5.73
C VAL A 59 -2.26 -7.63 6.18
N ILE A 60 -2.34 -8.85 5.68
CA ILE A 60 -3.45 -9.77 5.90
C ILE A 60 -2.90 -11.07 6.49
N ALA A 61 -3.14 -11.29 7.76
CA ALA A 61 -2.81 -12.55 8.39
C ALA A 61 -3.91 -13.58 8.12
N THR A 62 -3.55 -14.80 7.71
CA THR A 62 -4.48 -15.89 7.46
C THR A 62 -4.16 -17.11 8.32
N LYS A 63 -5.17 -17.88 8.65
CA LYS A 63 -5.03 -19.12 9.40
C LYS A 63 -5.58 -20.29 8.59
N GLY A 64 -4.69 -21.23 8.24
CA GLY A 64 -5.04 -22.43 7.49
C GLY A 64 -5.42 -22.18 6.03
N ALA A 65 -5.05 -21.01 5.47
CA ALA A 65 -5.37 -20.66 4.09
C ALA A 65 -4.32 -19.71 3.49
N VAL A 66 -4.24 -19.72 2.18
CA VAL A 66 -3.46 -18.76 1.36
C VAL A 66 -4.43 -18.02 0.43
N ILE A 67 -4.22 -16.73 0.24
CA ILE A 67 -5.00 -15.90 -0.69
C ILE A 67 -4.10 -15.54 -1.88
N PRO A 68 -4.14 -16.28 -3.00
CA PRO A 68 -3.27 -15.98 -4.14
C PRO A 68 -3.47 -14.57 -4.70
N ALA A 69 -4.73 -14.07 -4.71
CA ALA A 69 -5.07 -12.72 -5.17
C ALA A 69 -4.53 -11.60 -4.27
N ALA A 70 -4.10 -11.90 -3.04
CA ALA A 70 -3.50 -10.94 -2.13
C ALA A 70 -1.97 -10.94 -2.19
N VAL A 71 -1.38 -11.83 -2.97
CA VAL A 71 0.06 -11.82 -3.25
C VAL A 71 0.34 -10.80 -4.34
N GLY A 72 1.27 -9.89 -4.09
CA GLY A 72 1.62 -8.84 -5.05
C GLY A 72 2.14 -9.42 -6.38
N VAL A 73 1.79 -8.77 -7.48
CA VAL A 73 2.28 -9.14 -8.82
C VAL A 73 3.79 -8.87 -8.93
N ASP A 74 4.27 -7.85 -8.25
CA ASP A 74 5.67 -7.45 -8.21
C ASP A 74 6.30 -7.75 -6.83
N ILE A 75 6.46 -9.02 -6.53
CA ILE A 75 6.98 -9.50 -5.23
C ILE A 75 8.45 -9.06 -5.03
N GLY A 76 9.20 -8.92 -6.09
CA GLY A 76 10.59 -8.48 -6.07
C GLY A 76 10.77 -6.96 -6.07
N CYS A 77 9.70 -6.19 -5.93
CA CYS A 77 9.74 -4.73 -5.91
C CYS A 77 10.62 -4.23 -4.78
N GLY A 78 11.56 -3.38 -5.11
CA GLY A 78 12.48 -2.77 -4.17
C GLY A 78 12.54 -1.26 -4.32
N MET A 79 12.91 -0.59 -3.26
CA MET A 79 13.14 0.85 -3.26
C MET A 79 14.61 1.13 -2.99
N ALA A 80 15.17 2.08 -3.74
CA ALA A 80 16.51 2.62 -3.48
C ALA A 80 16.38 4.12 -3.18
N ALA A 81 17.11 4.58 -2.19
CA ALA A 81 17.17 5.99 -1.85
C ALA A 81 18.61 6.47 -1.83
N VAL A 82 18.86 7.59 -2.49
CA VAL A 82 20.17 8.24 -2.50
C VAL A 82 20.00 9.66 -1.94
N LYS A 83 20.70 9.98 -0.88
CA LYS A 83 20.75 11.34 -0.35
C LYS A 83 21.68 12.18 -1.22
N LEU A 84 21.17 13.25 -1.79
CA LEU A 84 21.93 14.22 -2.53
C LEU A 84 22.34 15.40 -1.63
N ASN A 85 23.39 16.10 -2.02
CA ASN A 85 23.80 17.38 -1.41
C ASN A 85 23.12 18.59 -2.05
N LEU A 86 21.92 18.37 -2.60
CA LEU A 86 21.08 19.40 -3.23
C LEU A 86 19.85 19.66 -2.35
N GLU A 87 19.45 20.90 -2.24
CA GLU A 87 18.20 21.29 -1.62
C GLU A 87 17.06 21.33 -2.65
N ARG A 88 15.81 21.17 -2.18
CA ARG A 88 14.62 21.14 -3.04
C ARG A 88 14.48 22.39 -3.92
N ASN A 89 14.86 23.55 -3.38
CA ASN A 89 14.80 24.85 -4.09
C ASN A 89 15.88 25.00 -5.19
N GLU A 90 16.89 24.17 -5.21
CA GLU A 90 17.93 24.13 -6.24
C GLU A 90 17.50 23.32 -7.48
N LEU A 91 16.37 22.60 -7.40
CA LEU A 91 15.86 21.76 -8.48
C LEU A 91 14.56 22.35 -9.04
N THR A 92 14.52 22.52 -10.34
CA THR A 92 13.31 22.87 -11.06
C THR A 92 12.54 21.61 -11.46
N GLU A 93 11.21 21.70 -11.58
CA GLU A 93 10.37 20.59 -12.06
C GLU A 93 10.85 20.06 -13.42
N LYS A 94 11.27 20.97 -14.32
CA LYS A 94 11.79 20.60 -15.64
C LYS A 94 13.05 19.72 -15.55
N GLN A 95 13.96 20.03 -14.62
CA GLN A 95 15.16 19.21 -14.39
C GLN A 95 14.84 17.83 -13.83
N LEU A 96 13.88 17.76 -12.92
CA LEU A 96 13.39 16.49 -12.37
C LEU A 96 12.77 15.61 -13.45
N VAL A 97 11.89 16.16 -14.26
CA VAL A 97 11.24 15.43 -15.37
C VAL A 97 12.29 14.94 -16.37
N ALA A 98 13.26 15.77 -16.74
CA ALA A 98 14.34 15.40 -17.67
C ALA A 98 15.21 14.23 -17.11
N ALA A 99 15.55 14.29 -15.83
CA ALA A 99 16.31 13.22 -15.16
C ALA A 99 15.52 11.91 -15.13
N PHE A 100 14.22 11.97 -14.82
CA PHE A 100 13.33 10.81 -14.81
C PHE A 100 13.22 10.15 -16.20
N GLN A 101 13.03 10.95 -17.25
CA GLN A 101 12.98 10.46 -18.63
C GLN A 101 14.29 9.82 -19.08
N ALA A 102 15.43 10.35 -18.63
CA ALA A 102 16.74 9.78 -18.95
C ALA A 102 16.94 8.40 -18.30
N ILE A 103 16.41 8.18 -17.10
CA ILE A 103 16.44 6.88 -16.41
C ILE A 103 15.54 5.87 -17.15
N LEU A 104 14.30 6.25 -17.49
CA LEU A 104 13.35 5.38 -18.17
C LEU A 104 13.81 4.91 -19.56
N ARG A 105 14.64 5.70 -20.25
CA ARG A 105 15.19 5.31 -21.56
C ARG A 105 16.34 4.30 -21.47
N ARG A 106 16.87 4.02 -20.28
CA ARG A 106 17.97 3.08 -20.07
C ARG A 106 17.50 1.70 -19.60
N THR A 107 16.23 1.57 -19.31
CA THR A 107 15.56 0.33 -18.97
C THR A 107 14.77 -0.23 -20.15
#